data_1d5fa543c032e81729d8c2accb0c6234
#
_entry.id   1d5fa543c032e81729d8c2accb0c6234
#
_cell.length_a   1.000
_cell.length_b   1.000
_cell.length_c   1.000
_cell.angle_alpha   90.00
_cell.angle_beta   90.00
_cell.angle_gamma   90.00
#
_symmetry.space_group_name_H-M   'P 1'
#
loop_
_entity.id
_entity.type
_entity.pdbx_description
1 polymer ?
#
loop_
_entity_poly.entity_id
_entity_poly.type
_entity_poly.pdbx_seq_one_letter_code
_entity_poly.pdbx_strand_id
1 'polypeptide(L)'
;VFVPNISFGFPVLAGLKNACTKKLDVHLMIVEPQKFIHEVASIGAYMMNVHYEACTHLHRTIGAIKEAGMKAGVTLNPHTPVSLLEDIIQDLDMVLLMSVNPGYGGQKFITHTLEKTKALKEMINRKGLDTLIEIDGGVNLQTGKQLIDAGADVLVAGSFVFKAQDPIQTIHELKSL
;
A
#
# COMPACT_ATOMS: atom_id res chain seq x y z
N VAL A 1 -8.78 7.64 15.68
CA VAL A 1 -8.48 6.24 15.32
C VAL A 1 -8.98 6.01 13.91
N PHE A 2 -8.10 5.61 12.99
CA PHE A 2 -8.47 5.37 11.60
C PHE A 2 -9.05 3.95 11.40
N VAL A 3 -8.46 2.95 12.09
CA VAL A 3 -8.98 1.57 12.13
C VAL A 3 -9.36 1.16 13.55
N PRO A 4 -10.26 0.17 13.72
CA PRO A 4 -10.76 -0.21 15.05
C PRO A 4 -9.77 -0.97 15.92
N ASN A 5 -8.62 -1.39 15.37
CA ASN A 5 -7.63 -2.22 16.06
C ASN A 5 -6.19 -1.73 15.79
N ILE A 6 -5.26 -2.17 16.63
CA ILE A 6 -3.81 -1.99 16.46
C ILE A 6 -3.22 -3.37 16.16
N SER A 7 -2.56 -3.52 14.99
CA SER A 7 -1.93 -4.77 14.57
C SER A 7 -0.46 -4.83 14.96
N PHE A 8 0.32 -3.83 14.52
CA PHE A 8 1.75 -3.72 14.79
C PHE A 8 2.07 -2.30 15.25
N GLY A 9 2.96 -2.18 16.23
CA GLY A 9 3.47 -0.90 16.68
C GLY A 9 4.97 -0.75 16.39
N PHE A 10 5.52 0.45 16.61
CA PHE A 10 6.93 0.76 16.36
C PHE A 10 7.93 -0.20 17.03
N PRO A 11 7.70 -0.73 18.26
CA PRO A 11 8.61 -1.70 18.84
C PRO A 11 8.78 -2.99 18.02
N VAL A 12 7.70 -3.45 17.37
CA VAL A 12 7.74 -4.62 16.47
C VAL A 12 8.50 -4.27 15.19
N LEU A 13 8.22 -3.11 14.61
CA LEU A 13 8.91 -2.63 13.40
C LEU A 13 10.42 -2.42 13.65
N ALA A 14 10.79 -1.88 14.82
CA ALA A 14 12.19 -1.73 15.20
C ALA A 14 12.92 -3.08 15.30
N GLY A 15 12.24 -4.13 15.79
CA GLY A 15 12.77 -5.49 15.78
C GLY A 15 13.04 -6.05 14.38
N LEU A 16 12.21 -5.70 13.41
CA LEU A 16 12.37 -6.13 12.02
C LEU A 16 13.57 -5.50 11.33
N LYS A 17 13.99 -4.29 11.70
CA LYS A 17 15.13 -3.57 11.11
C LYS A 17 16.40 -4.42 11.02
N ASN A 18 16.69 -5.20 12.05
CA ASN A 18 17.90 -6.03 12.14
C ASN A 18 17.72 -7.44 11.55
N ALA A 19 16.47 -7.89 11.38
CA ALA A 19 16.14 -9.23 10.90
C ALA A 19 15.78 -9.26 9.42
N CYS A 20 15.32 -8.13 8.84
CA CYS A 20 14.83 -8.05 7.48
C CYS A 20 15.93 -7.55 6.52
N THR A 21 16.21 -8.32 5.48
CA THR A 21 17.13 -7.93 4.37
C THR A 21 16.40 -7.34 3.17
N LYS A 22 15.07 -7.29 3.23
CA LYS A 22 14.21 -6.75 2.17
C LYS A 22 13.80 -5.32 2.48
N LYS A 23 13.38 -4.60 1.44
CA LYS A 23 12.84 -3.24 1.60
C LYS A 23 11.58 -3.29 2.46
N LEU A 24 11.52 -2.43 3.46
CA LEU A 24 10.34 -2.28 4.30
C LEU A 24 9.41 -1.25 3.67
N ASP A 25 8.22 -1.68 3.30
CA ASP A 25 7.11 -0.84 2.92
C ASP A 25 6.16 -0.72 4.11
N VAL A 26 5.93 0.50 4.58
CA VAL A 26 5.18 0.76 5.80
C VAL A 26 3.87 1.46 5.45
N HIS A 27 2.77 0.71 5.51
CA HIS A 27 1.42 1.23 5.33
C HIS A 27 0.81 1.60 6.69
N LEU A 28 0.56 2.90 6.89
CA LEU A 28 0.01 3.45 8.13
C LEU A 28 -1.51 3.64 8.06
N MET A 29 -2.25 2.83 8.82
CA MET A 29 -3.72 2.93 8.98
C MET A 29 -4.09 3.78 10.22
N ILE A 30 -3.54 4.99 10.31
CA ILE A 30 -3.71 5.89 11.46
C ILE A 30 -4.09 7.30 11.00
N VAL A 31 -4.69 8.07 11.89
CA VAL A 31 -4.91 9.51 11.69
C VAL A 31 -3.62 10.29 11.94
N GLU A 32 -3.47 11.44 11.30
CA GLU A 32 -2.30 12.32 11.45
C GLU A 32 -0.95 11.59 11.22
N PRO A 33 -0.79 10.81 10.13
CA PRO A 33 0.40 10.00 9.88
C PRO A 33 1.69 10.81 9.80
N GLN A 34 1.61 12.12 9.49
CA GLN A 34 2.76 13.03 9.44
C GLN A 34 3.51 13.12 10.77
N LYS A 35 2.87 12.79 11.89
CA LYS A 35 3.52 12.80 13.23
C LYS A 35 4.55 11.68 13.40
N PHE A 36 4.51 10.65 12.55
CA PHE A 36 5.31 9.43 12.66
C PHE A 36 6.36 9.26 11.56
N ILE A 37 6.56 10.27 10.72
CA ILE A 37 7.51 10.22 9.59
C ILE A 37 8.93 9.91 10.09
N HIS A 38 9.38 10.59 11.16
CA HIS A 38 10.72 10.38 11.70
C HIS A 38 10.90 8.99 12.31
N GLU A 39 9.90 8.48 13.01
CA GLU A 39 9.91 7.12 13.57
C GLU A 39 9.98 6.07 12.46
N VAL A 40 9.18 6.22 11.41
CA VAL A 40 9.19 5.31 10.24
C VAL A 40 10.54 5.37 9.52
N ALA A 41 11.11 6.55 9.32
CA ALA A 41 12.45 6.70 8.75
C ALA A 41 13.53 6.05 9.62
N SER A 42 13.45 6.20 10.95
CA SER A 42 14.44 5.66 11.91
C SER A 42 14.54 4.13 11.90
N ILE A 43 13.48 3.42 11.58
CA ILE A 43 13.49 1.96 11.42
C ILE A 43 14.05 1.50 10.06
N GLY A 44 14.44 2.43 9.18
CA GLY A 44 15.00 2.14 7.87
C GLY A 44 13.95 1.76 6.82
N ALA A 45 12.74 2.28 6.94
CA ALA A 45 11.70 2.07 5.94
C ALA A 45 12.15 2.61 4.57
N TYR A 46 11.92 1.82 3.53
CA TYR A 46 12.16 2.23 2.14
C TYR A 46 11.02 3.13 1.63
N MET A 47 9.79 2.81 2.03
CA MET A 47 8.57 3.50 1.61
C MET A 47 7.62 3.69 2.80
N MET A 48 6.88 4.80 2.77
CA MET A 48 5.79 5.07 3.70
C MET A 48 4.53 5.39 2.92
N ASN A 49 3.49 4.57 3.11
CA ASN A 49 2.15 4.75 2.55
C ASN A 49 1.21 5.36 3.58
N VAL A 50 0.56 6.47 3.23
CA VAL A 50 -0.40 7.18 4.08
C VAL A 50 -1.77 7.23 3.41
N HIS A 51 -2.83 7.08 4.18
CA HIS A 51 -4.18 7.20 3.64
C HIS A 51 -4.49 8.65 3.23
N TYR A 52 -5.04 8.81 2.03
CA TYR A 52 -5.57 10.08 1.54
C TYR A 52 -6.53 10.70 2.57
N GLU A 53 -7.44 9.88 3.10
CA GLU A 53 -8.48 10.27 4.04
C GLU A 53 -7.96 10.65 5.44
N ALA A 54 -6.71 10.30 5.75
CA ALA A 54 -6.06 10.62 7.02
C ALA A 54 -5.18 11.89 6.96
N CYS A 55 -5.03 12.50 5.78
CA CYS A 55 -4.11 13.62 5.55
C CYS A 55 -4.85 14.90 5.19
N THR A 56 -4.98 15.84 6.12
CA THR A 56 -5.55 17.16 5.86
C THR A 56 -4.72 17.95 4.83
N HIS A 57 -3.39 17.83 4.87
CA HIS A 57 -2.45 18.50 3.98
C HIS A 57 -1.57 17.46 3.26
N LEU A 58 -2.16 16.67 2.38
CA LEU A 58 -1.52 15.53 1.73
C LEU A 58 -0.21 15.92 1.04
N HIS A 59 -0.19 16.96 0.20
CA HIS A 59 1.01 17.41 -0.51
C HIS A 59 2.17 17.69 0.45
N ARG A 60 1.91 18.37 1.58
CA ARG A 60 2.92 18.64 2.62
C ARG A 60 3.44 17.34 3.25
N THR A 61 2.54 16.39 3.52
CA THR A 61 2.90 15.09 4.10
C THR A 61 3.79 14.29 3.14
N ILE A 62 3.47 14.27 1.85
CA ILE A 62 4.29 13.62 0.82
C ILE A 62 5.69 14.25 0.73
N GLY A 63 5.78 15.59 0.72
CA GLY A 63 7.07 16.30 0.75
C GLY A 63 7.91 15.91 1.97
N ALA A 64 7.31 15.92 3.17
CA ALA A 64 8.01 15.54 4.40
C ALA A 64 8.49 14.07 4.43
N ILE A 65 7.74 13.13 3.84
CA ILE A 65 8.17 11.73 3.70
C ILE A 65 9.42 11.66 2.81
N LYS A 66 9.42 12.35 1.68
CA LYS A 66 10.57 12.40 0.75
C LYS A 66 11.78 13.08 1.36
N GLU A 67 11.59 14.20 2.08
CA GLU A 67 12.65 14.89 2.83
C GLU A 67 13.29 14.01 3.90
N ALA A 68 12.52 13.07 4.50
CA ALA A 68 13.03 12.07 5.43
C ALA A 68 13.77 10.89 4.75
N GLY A 69 13.93 10.92 3.42
CA GLY A 69 14.70 9.94 2.65
C GLY A 69 13.92 8.69 2.25
N MET A 70 12.60 8.67 2.41
CA MET A 70 11.74 7.56 2.02
C MET A 70 11.03 7.83 0.70
N LYS A 71 10.63 6.76 0.01
CA LYS A 71 9.62 6.82 -1.05
C LYS A 71 8.25 7.12 -0.45
N ALA A 72 7.42 7.89 -1.17
CA ALA A 72 6.13 8.33 -0.68
C ALA A 72 4.98 7.69 -1.47
N GLY A 73 4.09 7.01 -0.75
CA GLY A 73 2.89 6.41 -1.31
C GLY A 73 1.61 6.97 -0.69
N VAL A 74 0.54 6.93 -1.45
CA VAL A 74 -0.81 7.28 -1.00
C VAL A 74 -1.74 6.09 -1.12
N THR A 75 -2.47 5.83 -0.04
CA THR A 75 -3.48 4.76 0.01
C THR A 75 -4.87 5.34 -0.15
N LEU A 76 -5.70 4.68 -0.95
CA LEU A 76 -7.12 4.99 -1.11
C LEU A 76 -8.00 3.88 -0.54
N ASN A 77 -8.97 4.24 0.28
CA ASN A 77 -10.04 3.35 0.72
C ASN A 77 -10.88 2.84 -0.46
N PRO A 78 -11.64 1.73 -0.31
CA PRO A 78 -12.47 1.19 -1.39
C PRO A 78 -13.43 2.21 -2.01
N HIS A 79 -14.00 3.10 -1.19
CA HIS A 79 -14.97 4.11 -1.63
C HIS A 79 -14.35 5.40 -2.20
N THR A 80 -13.04 5.62 -2.03
CA THR A 80 -12.36 6.85 -2.46
C THR A 80 -11.95 6.75 -3.94
N PRO A 81 -12.44 7.64 -4.81
CA PRO A 81 -12.14 7.54 -6.25
C PRO A 81 -10.70 7.95 -6.57
N VAL A 82 -10.11 7.31 -7.58
CA VAL A 82 -8.73 7.59 -8.03
C VAL A 82 -8.57 8.99 -8.63
N SER A 83 -9.64 9.60 -9.12
CA SER A 83 -9.63 10.96 -9.67
C SER A 83 -9.19 12.04 -8.67
N LEU A 84 -9.27 11.77 -7.37
CA LEU A 84 -8.75 12.68 -6.33
C LEU A 84 -7.22 12.81 -6.34
N LEU A 85 -6.53 11.91 -7.03
CA LEU A 85 -5.06 11.95 -7.16
C LEU A 85 -4.60 12.76 -8.37
N GLU A 86 -5.50 13.29 -9.21
CA GLU A 86 -5.16 13.97 -10.46
C GLU A 86 -4.08 15.04 -10.30
N ASP A 87 -4.15 15.83 -9.23
CA ASP A 87 -3.22 16.95 -8.99
C ASP A 87 -1.98 16.59 -8.17
N ILE A 88 -1.91 15.39 -7.58
CA ILE A 88 -0.81 14.98 -6.70
C ILE A 88 0.00 13.79 -7.21
N ILE A 89 -0.54 13.04 -8.17
CA ILE A 89 0.03 11.75 -8.58
C ILE A 89 1.47 11.86 -9.12
N GLN A 90 1.85 12.99 -9.73
CA GLN A 90 3.22 13.25 -10.19
C GLN A 90 4.25 13.28 -9.06
N ASP A 91 3.81 13.50 -7.83
CA ASP A 91 4.66 13.52 -6.64
C ASP A 91 4.72 12.17 -5.91
N LEU A 92 3.99 11.16 -6.41
CA LEU A 92 3.87 9.85 -5.77
C LEU A 92 4.79 8.81 -6.41
N ASP A 93 5.47 8.03 -5.58
CA ASP A 93 6.21 6.86 -6.02
C ASP A 93 5.29 5.62 -6.13
N MET A 94 4.18 5.60 -5.37
CA MET A 94 3.22 4.50 -5.36
C MET A 94 1.81 4.97 -4.98
N VAL A 95 0.80 4.32 -5.52
CA VAL A 95 -0.59 4.40 -5.05
C VAL A 95 -1.04 3.02 -4.61
N LEU A 96 -1.43 2.89 -3.34
CA LEU A 96 -2.00 1.68 -2.79
C LEU A 96 -3.54 1.75 -2.83
N LEU A 97 -4.17 0.80 -3.48
CA LEU A 97 -5.62 0.66 -3.48
C LEU A 97 -6.06 -0.44 -2.50
N MET A 98 -6.89 -0.07 -1.53
CA MET A 98 -7.52 -1.05 -0.65
C MET A 98 -8.57 -1.83 -1.43
N SER A 99 -8.45 -3.15 -1.43
CA SER A 99 -9.43 -4.09 -2.00
C SER A 99 -10.27 -4.81 -0.93
N VAL A 100 -10.12 -4.37 0.30
CA VAL A 100 -10.98 -4.68 1.47
C VAL A 100 -11.09 -3.40 2.31
N ASN A 101 -11.99 -3.37 3.30
CA ASN A 101 -11.98 -2.27 4.27
C ASN A 101 -10.75 -2.39 5.18
N PRO A 102 -10.02 -1.27 5.46
CA PRO A 102 -8.89 -1.31 6.37
C PRO A 102 -9.26 -1.81 7.76
N GLY A 103 -8.33 -2.55 8.42
CA GLY A 103 -8.49 -2.93 9.82
C GLY A 103 -8.09 -4.35 10.15
N TYR A 104 -8.45 -5.36 9.36
CA TYR A 104 -8.09 -6.77 9.62
C TYR A 104 -7.99 -7.59 8.34
N GLY A 105 -7.18 -8.64 8.39
CA GLY A 105 -6.96 -9.55 7.25
C GLY A 105 -8.08 -10.59 7.08
N GLY A 106 -8.09 -11.27 5.92
CA GLY A 106 -9.01 -12.37 5.62
C GLY A 106 -10.41 -11.95 5.19
N GLN A 107 -10.61 -10.68 4.84
CA GLN A 107 -11.86 -10.17 4.28
C GLN A 107 -12.03 -10.59 2.82
N LYS A 108 -13.29 -10.56 2.36
CA LYS A 108 -13.63 -10.85 0.96
C LYS A 108 -13.18 -9.69 0.06
N PHE A 109 -12.54 -10.06 -1.06
CA PHE A 109 -12.10 -9.12 -2.10
C PHE A 109 -13.27 -8.29 -2.67
N ILE A 110 -13.06 -6.99 -2.78
CA ILE A 110 -14.00 -6.04 -3.38
C ILE A 110 -13.69 -5.93 -4.88
N THR A 111 -14.52 -6.55 -5.73
CA THR A 111 -14.30 -6.66 -7.18
C THR A 111 -14.19 -5.31 -7.90
N HIS A 112 -14.87 -4.28 -7.40
CA HIS A 112 -14.77 -2.92 -7.98
C HIS A 112 -13.34 -2.36 -7.97
N THR A 113 -12.43 -2.91 -7.14
CA THR A 113 -11.01 -2.51 -7.16
C THR A 113 -10.35 -2.77 -8.51
N LEU A 114 -10.80 -3.76 -9.27
CA LEU A 114 -10.28 -4.02 -10.63
C LEU A 114 -10.51 -2.81 -11.55
N GLU A 115 -11.69 -2.21 -11.52
CA GLU A 115 -12.00 -1.01 -12.32
C GLU A 115 -11.21 0.21 -11.83
N LYS A 116 -11.04 0.35 -10.51
CA LYS A 116 -10.18 1.40 -9.94
C LYS A 116 -8.73 1.24 -10.39
N THR A 117 -8.21 0.01 -10.41
CA THR A 117 -6.84 -0.29 -10.86
C THR A 117 -6.64 0.11 -12.32
N LYS A 118 -7.58 -0.25 -13.21
CA LYS A 118 -7.54 0.15 -14.62
C LYS A 118 -7.55 1.67 -14.79
N ALA A 119 -8.50 2.35 -14.12
CA ALA A 119 -8.61 3.80 -14.18
C ALA A 119 -7.36 4.51 -13.67
N LEU A 120 -6.72 3.98 -12.62
CA LEU A 120 -5.46 4.51 -12.12
C LEU A 120 -4.30 4.27 -13.09
N LYS A 121 -4.21 3.08 -13.71
CA LYS A 121 -3.19 2.77 -14.73
C LYS A 121 -3.33 3.68 -15.96
N GLU A 122 -4.55 3.94 -16.39
CA GLU A 122 -4.83 4.90 -17.46
C GLU A 122 -4.38 6.33 -17.12
N MET A 123 -4.63 6.78 -15.86
CA MET A 123 -4.18 8.09 -15.39
C MET A 123 -2.64 8.19 -15.39
N ILE A 124 -1.95 7.18 -14.86
CA ILE A 124 -0.48 7.09 -14.84
C ILE A 124 0.09 7.16 -16.26
N ASN A 125 -0.43 6.33 -17.17
CA ASN A 125 0.01 6.27 -18.56
C ASN A 125 -0.24 7.59 -19.30
N ARG A 126 -1.42 8.19 -19.13
CA ARG A 126 -1.77 9.48 -19.75
C ARG A 126 -0.83 10.60 -19.33
N LYS A 127 -0.37 10.57 -18.08
CA LYS A 127 0.56 11.56 -17.53
C LYS A 127 2.05 11.22 -17.76
N GLY A 128 2.36 10.03 -18.31
CA GLY A 128 3.73 9.58 -18.56
C GLY A 128 4.54 9.36 -17.27
N LEU A 129 3.91 8.83 -16.23
CA LEU A 129 4.51 8.63 -14.91
C LEU A 129 4.91 7.17 -14.68
N ASP A 130 5.88 6.95 -13.78
CA ASP A 130 6.37 5.64 -13.33
C ASP A 130 5.81 5.24 -11.95
N THR A 131 4.72 5.85 -11.53
CA THR A 131 4.07 5.57 -10.24
C THR A 131 3.57 4.13 -10.20
N LEU A 132 3.97 3.37 -9.18
CA LEU A 132 3.55 1.97 -9.01
C LEU A 132 2.13 1.89 -8.45
N ILE A 133 1.42 0.81 -8.82
CA ILE A 133 0.10 0.48 -8.26
C ILE A 133 0.24 -0.73 -7.35
N GLU A 134 -0.04 -0.54 -6.07
CA GLU A 134 -0.08 -1.59 -5.07
C GLU A 134 -1.52 -1.92 -4.68
N ILE A 135 -1.80 -3.20 -4.41
CA ILE A 135 -3.13 -3.66 -3.98
C ILE A 135 -3.02 -4.40 -2.65
N ASP A 136 -3.81 -3.98 -1.66
CA ASP A 136 -3.91 -4.66 -0.36
C ASP A 136 -5.34 -5.11 -0.06
N GLY A 137 -5.48 -6.43 0.15
CA GLY A 137 -6.70 -7.06 0.64
C GLY A 137 -7.27 -8.16 -0.26
N GLY A 138 -7.53 -9.33 0.30
CA GLY A 138 -8.17 -10.45 -0.39
C GLY A 138 -7.36 -11.01 -1.58
N VAL A 139 -6.05 -10.76 -1.63
CA VAL A 139 -5.15 -11.25 -2.67
C VAL A 139 -4.93 -12.75 -2.52
N ASN A 140 -5.12 -13.48 -3.61
CA ASN A 140 -4.82 -14.90 -3.81
C ASN A 140 -4.41 -15.12 -5.28
N LEU A 141 -4.16 -16.33 -5.73
CA LEU A 141 -3.72 -16.60 -7.11
C LEU A 141 -4.73 -16.12 -8.15
N GLN A 142 -6.04 -16.29 -7.88
CA GLN A 142 -7.09 -15.88 -8.81
C GLN A 142 -7.24 -14.36 -8.88
N THR A 143 -7.40 -13.71 -7.72
CA THR A 143 -7.56 -12.24 -7.66
C THR A 143 -6.26 -11.52 -8.05
N GLY A 144 -5.09 -12.09 -7.70
CA GLY A 144 -3.78 -11.59 -8.09
C GLY A 144 -3.62 -11.52 -9.61
N LYS A 145 -3.96 -12.61 -10.32
CA LYS A 145 -3.96 -12.61 -11.79
C LYS A 145 -4.84 -11.50 -12.37
N GLN A 146 -6.07 -11.37 -11.87
CA GLN A 146 -7.00 -10.32 -12.33
C GLN A 146 -6.47 -8.91 -12.08
N LEU A 147 -5.79 -8.70 -10.95
CA LEU A 147 -5.21 -7.41 -10.57
C LEU A 147 -4.02 -7.03 -11.46
N ILE A 148 -3.14 -8.00 -11.76
CA ILE A 148 -2.02 -7.81 -12.68
C ILE A 148 -2.54 -7.49 -14.09
N ASP A 149 -3.53 -8.23 -14.58
CA ASP A 149 -4.18 -7.97 -15.85
C ASP A 149 -4.87 -6.58 -15.90
N ALA A 150 -5.30 -6.06 -14.73
CA ALA A 150 -5.84 -4.71 -14.58
C ALA A 150 -4.76 -3.62 -14.49
N GLY A 151 -3.48 -3.97 -14.34
CA GLY A 151 -2.35 -3.04 -14.31
C GLY A 151 -1.70 -2.84 -12.94
N ALA A 152 -1.95 -3.72 -11.96
CA ALA A 152 -1.25 -3.70 -10.67
C ALA A 152 0.22 -4.13 -10.83
N ASP A 153 1.12 -3.45 -10.11
CA ASP A 153 2.56 -3.72 -10.12
C ASP A 153 3.02 -4.46 -8.85
N VAL A 154 2.31 -4.28 -7.72
CA VAL A 154 2.65 -4.85 -6.41
C VAL A 154 1.40 -5.45 -5.74
N LEU A 155 1.54 -6.64 -5.15
CA LEU A 155 0.45 -7.34 -4.46
C LEU A 155 0.82 -7.60 -2.99
N VAL A 156 -0.05 -7.20 -2.08
CA VAL A 156 0.08 -7.50 -0.64
C VAL A 156 -0.78 -8.71 -0.29
N ALA A 157 -0.15 -9.81 0.09
CA ALA A 157 -0.82 -11.07 0.40
C ALA A 157 -0.47 -11.55 1.82
N GLY A 158 -1.20 -11.07 2.82
CA GLY A 158 -0.98 -11.46 4.22
C GLY A 158 -1.58 -12.82 4.55
N SER A 159 -2.89 -12.88 4.81
CA SER A 159 -3.57 -14.09 5.29
C SER A 159 -3.50 -15.27 4.32
N PHE A 160 -3.43 -15.04 3.01
CA PHE A 160 -3.30 -16.09 2.02
C PHE A 160 -1.96 -16.82 2.14
N VAL A 161 -0.87 -16.08 2.37
CA VAL A 161 0.48 -16.64 2.55
C VAL A 161 0.62 -17.27 3.93
N PHE A 162 0.28 -16.55 5.01
CA PHE A 162 0.53 -17.03 6.37
C PHE A 162 -0.36 -18.20 6.80
N LYS A 163 -1.50 -18.44 6.14
CA LYS A 163 -2.37 -19.60 6.39
C LYS A 163 -2.11 -20.76 5.43
N ALA A 164 -1.22 -20.60 4.45
CA ALA A 164 -0.87 -21.66 3.51
C ALA A 164 -0.11 -22.79 4.21
N GLN A 165 -0.25 -24.01 3.70
CA GLN A 165 0.51 -25.16 4.16
C GLN A 165 2.01 -24.98 3.92
N ASP A 166 2.38 -24.38 2.78
CA ASP A 166 3.73 -23.97 2.42
C ASP A 166 3.73 -22.48 2.00
N PRO A 167 4.04 -21.57 2.95
CA PRO A 167 4.09 -20.13 2.66
C PRO A 167 5.14 -19.74 1.61
N ILE A 168 6.28 -20.44 1.58
CA ILE A 168 7.36 -20.14 0.64
C ILE A 168 6.94 -20.49 -0.78
N GLN A 169 6.37 -21.67 -0.99
CA GLN A 169 5.83 -22.10 -2.28
C GLN A 169 4.71 -21.14 -2.73
N THR A 170 3.82 -20.74 -1.83
CA THR A 170 2.74 -19.79 -2.13
C THR A 170 3.28 -18.43 -2.59
N ILE A 171 4.38 -17.93 -1.99
CA ILE A 171 5.05 -16.71 -2.45
C ILE A 171 5.62 -16.90 -3.85
N HIS A 172 6.24 -18.05 -4.16
CA HIS A 172 6.75 -18.34 -5.50
C HIS A 172 5.64 -18.35 -6.54
N GLU A 173 4.51 -18.98 -6.24
CA GLU A 173 3.32 -19.01 -7.12
C GLU A 173 2.76 -17.61 -7.37
N LEU A 174 2.64 -16.77 -6.34
CA LEU A 174 2.20 -15.38 -6.49
C LEU A 174 3.18 -14.54 -7.35
N LYS A 175 4.48 -14.81 -7.24
CA LYS A 175 5.50 -14.11 -8.05
C LYS A 175 5.55 -14.58 -9.50
N SER A 176 4.97 -15.71 -9.83
CA SER A 176 4.93 -16.27 -11.18
C SER A 176 3.68 -15.84 -11.97
N LEU A 177 2.76 -15.08 -11.35
CA LEU A 177 1.61 -14.50 -12.01
C LEU A 177 2.02 -13.44 -13.02
#